data_445bdb90e12d90321053ae3f03456cd1
#
_entry.id   445bdb90e12d90321053ae3f03456cd1
#
_cell.length_a   1.000
_cell.length_b   1.000
_cell.length_c   1.000
_cell.angle_alpha   90.00
_cell.angle_beta   90.00
_cell.angle_gamma   90.00
#
_symmetry.space_group_name_H-M   'P 1'
#
loop_
_entity.id
_entity.type
_entity.pdbx_description
1 polymer ?
#
loop_
_entity_poly.entity_id
_entity_poly.type
_entity_poly.pdbx_seq_one_letter_code
_entity_poly.pdbx_strand_id
1 'polypeptide(L)'
;DDLPIEVRLELMFQPKRRRGSMPVNRLLTLVISGALILGITAEPAMAAGASPTPSATAAPIAVGEPTPTATPTATPSPTATPTPPVLCGVCFNPGAFSLTKANSLWVVANKQRPLNPITYKPVIGYFKGVQVAKVTAVALTQMAAGMLKAKAGTLLLNSGYRSYDTQVAVHDRQVARLGLKAGEALAARPGYSEHQTGLAADVSAAGQGCTIQVCFAKTKAGKWLAANAWQYGFILRYPDGQTPTTSYQFEPWHFRYVGIELATEMKSQNITVLEKFWNLPAAPSYSY
;
A
#
# COMPACT_ATOMS: atom_id res chain seq x y z
N ASP A 1 23.31 -11.27 28.50
CA ASP A 1 22.78 -11.55 27.15
C ASP A 1 21.60 -10.63 26.76
N ASP A 2 21.51 -9.46 27.42
CA ASP A 2 20.43 -8.49 27.22
C ASP A 2 20.94 -7.25 26.45
N LEU A 3 21.20 -7.42 25.15
CA LEU A 3 21.42 -6.30 24.27
C LEU A 3 20.15 -6.01 23.47
N PRO A 4 19.75 -4.74 23.30
CA PRO A 4 18.60 -4.34 22.47
C PRO A 4 18.72 -4.91 21.06
N ILE A 5 17.56 -5.24 20.46
CA ILE A 5 17.46 -5.86 19.13
C ILE A 5 18.21 -5.05 18.05
N GLU A 6 18.33 -3.73 18.19
CA GLU A 6 19.10 -2.86 17.29
C GLU A 6 20.60 -3.20 17.26
N VAL A 7 21.19 -3.57 18.40
CA VAL A 7 22.62 -3.91 18.51
C VAL A 7 22.91 -5.31 17.95
N ARG A 8 21.94 -6.23 18.05
CA ARG A 8 22.05 -7.60 17.51
C ARG A 8 22.05 -7.66 15.99
N LEU A 9 21.36 -6.72 15.32
CA LEU A 9 21.34 -6.61 13.85
C LEU A 9 22.65 -6.03 13.28
N GLU A 10 23.35 -5.16 14.01
CA GLU A 10 24.64 -4.60 13.55
C GLU A 10 25.78 -5.61 13.54
N LEU A 11 25.75 -6.61 14.42
CA LEU A 11 26.80 -7.64 14.52
C LEU A 11 26.71 -8.73 13.45
N MET A 12 25.57 -8.89 12.77
CA MET A 12 25.38 -9.91 11.74
C MET A 12 25.77 -9.46 10.32
N PHE A 13 26.02 -8.17 10.07
CA PHE A 13 26.32 -7.66 8.73
C PHE A 13 27.51 -6.70 8.69
N GLN A 14 28.73 -7.23 8.98
CA GLN A 14 29.98 -6.56 8.61
C GLN A 14 30.46 -7.06 7.24
N PRO A 15 30.47 -6.25 6.18
CA PRO A 15 31.08 -6.65 4.92
C PRO A 15 32.61 -6.62 5.05
N LYS A 16 33.27 -7.73 4.74
CA LYS A 16 34.74 -7.83 4.64
C LYS A 16 35.26 -6.78 3.67
N ARG A 17 36.01 -5.82 4.15
CA ARG A 17 36.74 -4.83 3.35
C ARG A 17 37.75 -5.55 2.44
N ARG A 18 37.54 -5.53 1.12
CA ARG A 18 38.62 -5.75 0.14
C ARG A 18 39.28 -4.42 -0.19
N ARG A 19 40.63 -4.35 0.02
CA ARG A 19 41.50 -3.26 -0.44
C ARG A 19 41.66 -3.39 -1.96
N GLY A 20 41.67 -2.26 -2.68
CA GLY A 20 42.25 -2.19 -4.02
C GLY A 20 41.66 -1.14 -4.93
N SER A 21 42.43 -0.02 -5.07
CA SER A 21 42.73 0.84 -6.23
C SER A 21 41.65 1.72 -6.87
N MET A 22 41.93 3.02 -6.81
CA MET A 22 41.58 4.10 -7.75
C MET A 22 42.47 4.00 -9.03
N PRO A 23 42.34 4.87 -10.05
CA PRO A 23 41.36 5.89 -10.48
C PRO A 23 41.02 5.84 -11.99
N VAL A 24 40.24 6.73 -12.55
CA VAL A 24 40.56 7.68 -13.64
C VAL A 24 39.28 8.32 -14.21
N ASN A 25 39.31 9.63 -14.26
CA ASN A 25 38.47 10.59 -14.98
C ASN A 25 38.10 10.18 -16.41
N ARG A 26 36.87 10.41 -16.82
CA ARG A 26 36.55 10.94 -18.16
C ARG A 26 35.31 11.81 -18.16
N LEU A 27 35.54 13.06 -18.43
CA LEU A 27 34.58 14.02 -19.01
C LEU A 27 33.97 13.42 -20.27
N LEU A 28 32.67 13.55 -20.46
CA LEU A 28 32.10 13.55 -21.80
C LEU A 28 30.85 14.45 -21.89
N THR A 29 30.97 15.34 -22.73
CA THR A 29 30.33 16.47 -23.33
C THR A 29 28.82 16.27 -23.60
N LEU A 30 28.10 17.34 -23.30
CA LEU A 30 26.73 17.66 -23.68
C LEU A 30 26.57 17.74 -25.20
N VAL A 31 25.58 17.11 -25.79
CA VAL A 31 25.07 17.48 -27.12
C VAL A 31 23.55 17.70 -27.01
N ILE A 32 23.17 18.95 -27.15
CA ILE A 32 21.80 19.43 -27.33
C ILE A 32 21.48 19.29 -28.83
N SER A 33 20.41 18.58 -29.17
CA SER A 33 19.80 18.71 -30.50
C SER A 33 18.29 18.90 -30.32
N GLY A 34 17.86 20.11 -30.60
CA GLY A 34 16.46 20.47 -30.74
C GLY A 34 15.90 19.96 -32.08
N ALA A 35 14.67 19.58 -32.08
CA ALA A 35 13.83 19.49 -33.27
C ALA A 35 12.44 19.99 -32.95
N LEU A 36 12.12 21.09 -33.54
CA LEU A 36 10.83 21.77 -33.67
C LEU A 36 10.08 21.11 -34.82
N ILE A 37 8.85 20.62 -34.65
CA ILE A 37 7.92 20.42 -35.79
C ILE A 37 6.50 20.80 -35.37
N LEU A 38 5.95 21.65 -36.21
CA LEU A 38 4.64 22.25 -36.35
C LEU A 38 3.48 21.26 -36.37
N GLY A 39 2.38 21.80 -35.92
CA GLY A 39 1.00 21.49 -35.95
C GLY A 39 0.38 20.78 -37.14
N ILE A 40 -0.78 20.20 -36.88
CA ILE A 40 -1.95 20.19 -37.79
C ILE A 40 -3.21 20.01 -36.93
N THR A 41 -4.13 20.93 -37.11
CA THR A 41 -5.51 20.95 -36.65
C THR A 41 -6.38 20.03 -37.50
N ALA A 42 -7.31 19.32 -36.90
CA ALA A 42 -8.57 18.92 -37.54
C ALA A 42 -9.62 18.49 -36.50
N GLU A 43 -10.62 19.29 -36.27
CA GLU A 43 -12.01 18.91 -36.05
C GLU A 43 -12.70 18.97 -37.44
N PRO A 44 -13.92 18.45 -37.68
CA PRO A 44 -15.01 18.08 -36.79
C PRO A 44 -15.80 16.81 -37.24
N ALA A 45 -16.80 16.34 -36.48
CA ALA A 45 -18.18 16.21 -36.96
C ALA A 45 -19.08 15.51 -35.92
N MET A 46 -20.19 16.23 -35.65
CA MET A 46 -21.38 15.71 -34.98
C MET A 46 -22.09 14.66 -35.86
N ALA A 47 -22.63 13.61 -35.20
CA ALA A 47 -23.80 12.91 -35.75
C ALA A 47 -24.72 12.48 -34.60
N ALA A 48 -25.89 13.06 -34.57
CA ALA A 48 -27.04 12.65 -33.78
C ALA A 48 -27.65 11.38 -34.37
N GLY A 49 -28.11 10.45 -33.50
CA GLY A 49 -28.80 9.23 -33.96
C GLY A 49 -29.60 8.57 -32.84
N ALA A 50 -30.89 8.95 -32.78
CA ALA A 50 -32.09 8.18 -32.45
C ALA A 50 -32.04 7.03 -31.41
N SER A 51 -32.84 7.19 -30.35
CA SER A 51 -33.40 6.13 -29.51
C SER A 51 -34.38 5.25 -30.29
N PRO A 52 -34.43 3.96 -29.99
CA PRO A 52 -35.63 3.16 -30.19
C PRO A 52 -36.30 2.78 -28.86
N THR A 53 -37.59 3.06 -28.79
CA THR A 53 -38.54 2.56 -27.79
C THR A 53 -38.84 1.09 -28.08
N PRO A 54 -38.89 0.19 -27.09
CA PRO A 54 -39.59 -1.07 -27.27
C PRO A 54 -40.94 -1.04 -26.56
N SER A 55 -41.98 -1.23 -27.37
CA SER A 55 -43.30 -1.71 -26.92
C SER A 55 -43.26 -3.23 -26.83
N ALA A 56 -43.62 -3.81 -25.70
CA ALA A 56 -43.93 -5.23 -25.61
C ALA A 56 -45.16 -5.44 -24.71
N THR A 57 -46.20 -5.89 -25.33
CA THR A 57 -47.47 -6.33 -24.81
C THR A 57 -47.32 -7.61 -24.00
N ALA A 58 -47.81 -7.64 -22.76
CA ALA A 58 -47.85 -8.80 -21.91
C ALA A 58 -49.09 -9.68 -22.21
N ALA A 59 -48.87 -10.99 -22.39
CA ALA A 59 -49.92 -12.01 -22.38
C ALA A 59 -50.04 -12.67 -20.97
N PRO A 60 -51.24 -13.09 -20.55
CA PRO A 60 -51.45 -13.60 -19.21
C PRO A 60 -51.03 -15.08 -19.08
N ILE A 61 -50.29 -15.37 -18.01
CA ILE A 61 -49.89 -16.77 -17.62
C ILE A 61 -50.86 -17.31 -16.62
N ALA A 62 -51.30 -18.54 -16.86
CA ALA A 62 -52.23 -19.32 -16.07
C ALA A 62 -51.64 -19.65 -14.65
N VAL A 63 -52.53 -19.60 -13.67
CA VAL A 63 -52.27 -19.99 -12.27
C VAL A 63 -52.23 -21.50 -12.18
N GLY A 64 -51.05 -22.06 -11.85
CA GLY A 64 -50.87 -23.44 -11.51
C GLY A 64 -50.95 -23.67 -9.98
N GLU A 65 -51.62 -24.72 -9.59
CA GLU A 65 -51.90 -25.21 -8.24
C GLU A 65 -50.61 -25.51 -7.43
N PRO A 66 -50.56 -25.25 -6.11
CA PRO A 66 -49.33 -25.46 -5.32
C PRO A 66 -49.11 -26.93 -5.00
N THR A 67 -47.96 -27.45 -5.41
CA THR A 67 -47.43 -28.77 -4.99
C THR A 67 -46.96 -28.71 -3.53
N PRO A 68 -47.18 -29.75 -2.70
CA PRO A 68 -46.78 -29.72 -1.30
C PRO A 68 -45.25 -29.66 -1.11
N THR A 69 -44.81 -28.69 -0.34
CA THR A 69 -43.43 -28.45 0.03
C THR A 69 -42.90 -29.56 0.92
N ALA A 70 -41.86 -30.26 0.48
CA ALA A 70 -41.10 -31.17 1.33
C ALA A 70 -40.36 -30.42 2.42
N THR A 71 -40.48 -30.86 3.66
CA THR A 71 -39.76 -30.36 4.84
C THR A 71 -38.23 -30.48 4.63
N PRO A 72 -37.45 -29.43 4.77
CA PRO A 72 -36.00 -29.56 4.64
C PRO A 72 -35.40 -30.34 5.81
N THR A 73 -34.77 -31.45 5.51
CA THR A 73 -33.93 -32.21 6.45
C THR A 73 -32.75 -31.36 6.84
N ALA A 74 -32.57 -31.13 8.16
CA ALA A 74 -31.45 -30.33 8.70
C ALA A 74 -30.11 -30.95 8.29
N THR A 75 -29.34 -30.19 7.51
CA THR A 75 -27.93 -30.50 7.18
C THR A 75 -27.12 -30.43 8.47
N PRO A 76 -26.29 -31.43 8.82
CA PRO A 76 -25.43 -31.33 10.00
C PRO A 76 -24.45 -30.17 9.84
N SER A 77 -24.40 -29.33 10.88
CA SER A 77 -23.44 -28.21 11.00
C SER A 77 -22.02 -28.76 10.86
N PRO A 78 -21.14 -28.15 10.05
CA PRO A 78 -19.77 -28.60 9.95
C PRO A 78 -19.10 -28.51 11.32
N THR A 79 -18.61 -29.63 11.82
CA THR A 79 -17.79 -29.74 13.02
C THR A 79 -16.56 -28.86 12.81
N ALA A 80 -16.35 -27.83 13.66
CA ALA A 80 -15.20 -26.99 13.62
C ALA A 80 -13.94 -27.86 13.71
N THR A 81 -13.15 -27.84 12.64
CA THR A 81 -11.82 -28.46 12.64
C THR A 81 -10.98 -27.75 13.72
N PRO A 82 -10.36 -28.48 14.67
CA PRO A 82 -9.54 -27.85 15.69
C PRO A 82 -8.40 -27.09 15.02
N THR A 83 -8.34 -25.79 15.28
CA THR A 83 -7.23 -24.93 14.87
C THR A 83 -5.95 -25.52 15.46
N PRO A 84 -4.92 -25.85 14.66
CA PRO A 84 -3.66 -26.36 15.22
C PRO A 84 -3.10 -25.34 16.22
N PRO A 85 -2.48 -25.79 17.32
CA PRO A 85 -1.89 -24.87 18.29
C PRO A 85 -0.86 -24.00 17.58
N VAL A 86 -1.08 -22.68 17.62
CA VAL A 86 -0.12 -21.70 17.14
C VAL A 86 1.12 -21.86 18.02
N LEU A 87 2.15 -22.48 17.48
CA LEU A 87 3.49 -22.45 18.07
C LEU A 87 3.93 -20.99 18.09
N CYS A 88 3.85 -20.38 19.27
CA CYS A 88 4.15 -18.98 19.52
C CYS A 88 5.66 -18.72 19.35
N GLY A 89 6.13 -18.65 18.09
CA GLY A 89 7.49 -18.25 17.76
C GLY A 89 7.72 -16.74 17.97
N VAL A 90 6.64 -15.94 17.88
CA VAL A 90 6.63 -14.49 18.14
C VAL A 90 5.26 -14.15 18.69
N CYS A 91 5.14 -14.02 20.02
CA CYS A 91 3.87 -13.65 20.66
C CYS A 91 3.56 -12.18 20.40
N PHE A 92 2.43 -11.89 19.75
CA PHE A 92 1.95 -10.53 19.59
C PHE A 92 1.66 -9.87 20.95
N ASN A 93 2.34 -8.74 21.21
CA ASN A 93 2.10 -7.93 22.39
C ASN A 93 1.52 -6.57 21.97
N PRO A 94 0.21 -6.31 22.18
CA PRO A 94 -0.43 -5.07 21.75
C PRO A 94 0.14 -3.80 22.40
N GLY A 95 0.88 -3.92 23.48
CA GLY A 95 1.56 -2.82 24.18
C GLY A 95 3.00 -2.55 23.75
N ALA A 96 3.55 -3.34 22.81
CA ALA A 96 4.99 -3.25 22.46
C ALA A 96 5.37 -1.90 21.82
N PHE A 97 4.45 -1.26 21.08
CA PHE A 97 4.72 -0.02 20.37
C PHE A 97 3.55 0.97 20.50
N SER A 98 3.87 2.26 20.47
CA SER A 98 2.88 3.35 20.56
C SER A 98 2.12 3.53 19.23
N LEU A 99 0.82 3.83 19.31
CA LEU A 99 0.00 4.18 18.14
C LEU A 99 0.07 5.68 17.80
N THR A 100 0.75 6.50 18.63
CA THR A 100 0.73 7.97 18.51
C THR A 100 2.11 8.60 18.36
N LYS A 101 3.18 7.97 18.87
CA LYS A 101 4.54 8.49 18.74
C LYS A 101 5.06 8.29 17.31
N ALA A 102 5.51 9.35 16.66
CA ALA A 102 5.92 9.32 15.25
C ALA A 102 7.09 8.36 14.94
N ASN A 103 7.96 8.08 15.92
CA ASN A 103 9.07 7.12 15.82
C ASN A 103 8.67 5.67 16.12
N SER A 104 7.40 5.42 16.39
CA SER A 104 6.90 4.07 16.67
C SER A 104 6.63 3.30 15.39
N LEU A 105 6.94 1.99 15.42
CA LEU A 105 6.63 1.08 14.32
C LEU A 105 5.13 0.99 14.03
N TRP A 106 4.29 1.14 15.07
CA TRP A 106 2.82 1.03 14.97
C TRP A 106 2.09 2.37 14.97
N VAL A 107 2.81 3.49 14.79
CA VAL A 107 2.15 4.78 14.67
C VAL A 107 1.06 4.74 13.59
N VAL A 108 -0.14 5.20 13.91
CA VAL A 108 -1.23 5.33 12.94
C VAL A 108 -1.33 6.79 12.53
N ALA A 109 -0.85 7.10 11.33
CA ALA A 109 -1.01 8.40 10.69
C ALA A 109 -2.18 8.33 9.70
N ASN A 110 -3.15 9.23 9.82
CA ASN A 110 -4.28 9.38 8.92
C ASN A 110 -4.87 10.78 9.05
N LYS A 111 -5.96 11.10 8.37
CA LYS A 111 -6.54 12.46 8.37
C LYS A 111 -7.01 12.98 9.75
N GLN A 112 -7.19 12.11 10.74
CA GLN A 112 -7.56 12.48 12.11
C GLN A 112 -6.37 12.41 13.09
N ARG A 113 -5.23 11.85 12.64
CA ARG A 113 -4.10 11.52 13.50
C ARG A 113 -2.80 12.02 12.85
N PRO A 114 -2.42 13.29 13.08
CA PRO A 114 -1.13 13.80 12.63
C PRO A 114 0.02 13.12 13.36
N LEU A 115 1.19 13.12 12.74
CA LEU A 115 2.43 12.73 13.39
C LEU A 115 2.79 13.71 14.51
N ASN A 116 3.36 13.20 15.58
CA ASN A 116 3.88 14.02 16.69
C ASN A 116 5.34 13.61 17.00
N PRO A 117 6.34 14.49 16.76
CA PRO A 117 6.18 15.85 16.22
C PRO A 117 5.75 15.85 14.74
N ILE A 118 5.02 16.90 14.32
CA ILE A 118 4.46 17.00 12.96
C ILE A 118 5.54 17.01 11.87
N THR A 119 6.75 17.48 12.18
CA THR A 119 7.92 17.53 11.29
C THR A 119 8.87 16.33 11.48
N TYR A 120 8.36 15.20 12.01
CA TYR A 120 9.16 14.02 12.29
C TYR A 120 9.99 13.58 11.08
N LYS A 121 11.23 13.14 11.36
CA LYS A 121 12.17 12.54 10.38
C LYS A 121 12.68 11.21 10.94
N PRO A 122 12.54 10.09 10.20
CA PRO A 122 13.06 8.80 10.64
C PRO A 122 14.57 8.66 10.44
N VAL A 123 15.16 7.64 11.05
CA VAL A 123 16.50 7.17 10.67
C VAL A 123 16.41 6.56 9.28
N ILE A 124 17.10 7.16 8.32
CA ILE A 124 17.02 6.81 6.90
C ILE A 124 17.89 5.59 6.57
N GLY A 125 17.31 4.68 5.80
CA GLY A 125 17.95 3.63 5.04
C GLY A 125 17.57 3.76 3.56
N TYR A 126 18.11 2.86 2.72
CA TYR A 126 17.89 2.91 1.27
C TYR A 126 17.52 1.53 0.75
N PHE A 127 16.49 1.50 -0.09
CA PHE A 127 16.20 0.35 -0.94
C PHE A 127 16.32 0.77 -2.40
N LYS A 128 17.29 0.20 -3.12
CA LYS A 128 17.60 0.53 -4.53
C LYS A 128 17.72 2.04 -4.80
N GLY A 129 18.37 2.75 -3.89
CA GLY A 129 18.59 4.20 -4.01
C GLY A 129 17.45 5.09 -3.51
N VAL A 130 16.28 4.56 -3.19
CA VAL A 130 15.14 5.31 -2.65
C VAL A 130 15.17 5.27 -1.12
N GLN A 131 14.95 6.43 -0.50
CA GLN A 131 14.93 6.60 0.96
C GLN A 131 13.68 5.98 1.59
N VAL A 132 13.88 5.26 2.69
CA VAL A 132 12.83 4.75 3.60
C VAL A 132 13.39 4.75 5.03
N ALA A 133 12.61 4.37 6.04
CA ALA A 133 13.18 4.08 7.35
C ALA A 133 14.14 2.86 7.25
N LYS A 134 15.22 2.86 8.06
CA LYS A 134 16.26 1.80 8.03
C LYS A 134 15.64 0.39 8.14
N VAL A 135 14.67 0.22 9.04
CA VAL A 135 13.96 -1.05 9.24
C VAL A 135 13.13 -1.46 8.01
N THR A 136 12.51 -0.50 7.36
CA THR A 136 11.73 -0.73 6.12
C THR A 136 12.63 -1.16 4.96
N ALA A 137 13.85 -0.58 4.86
CA ALA A 137 14.81 -0.95 3.82
C ALA A 137 15.22 -2.44 3.92
N VAL A 138 15.45 -2.94 5.14
CA VAL A 138 15.76 -4.35 5.41
C VAL A 138 14.58 -5.24 5.00
N ALA A 139 13.38 -4.91 5.44
CA ALA A 139 12.17 -5.67 5.13
C ALA A 139 11.85 -5.70 3.63
N LEU A 140 12.01 -4.56 2.93
CA LEU A 140 11.86 -4.49 1.47
C LEU A 140 12.88 -5.38 0.74
N THR A 141 14.11 -5.47 1.23
CA THR A 141 15.12 -6.35 0.65
C THR A 141 14.72 -7.82 0.76
N GLN A 142 14.20 -8.21 1.92
CA GLN A 142 13.71 -9.57 2.15
C GLN A 142 12.46 -9.88 1.29
N MET A 143 11.51 -8.95 1.23
CA MET A 143 10.31 -9.08 0.40
C MET A 143 10.64 -9.18 -1.09
N ALA A 144 11.59 -8.37 -1.57
CA ALA A 144 12.07 -8.42 -2.96
C ALA A 144 12.71 -9.77 -3.30
N ALA A 145 13.51 -10.35 -2.38
CA ALA A 145 14.08 -11.67 -2.55
C ALA A 145 13.01 -12.77 -2.61
N GLY A 146 12.01 -12.71 -1.72
CA GLY A 146 10.87 -13.63 -1.73
C GLY A 146 10.05 -13.54 -3.01
N MET A 147 9.77 -12.33 -3.47
CA MET A 147 9.04 -12.08 -4.71
C MET A 147 9.79 -12.63 -5.95
N LEU A 148 11.11 -12.44 -5.98
CA LEU A 148 11.97 -12.96 -7.06
C LEU A 148 12.00 -14.50 -7.05
N LYS A 149 12.17 -15.11 -5.86
CA LYS A 149 12.14 -16.57 -5.66
C LYS A 149 10.81 -17.18 -6.14
N ALA A 150 9.69 -16.50 -5.87
CA ALA A 150 8.36 -16.89 -6.33
C ALA A 150 8.13 -16.61 -7.83
N LYS A 151 9.13 -16.10 -8.55
CA LYS A 151 9.02 -15.67 -9.95
C LYS A 151 7.87 -14.69 -10.21
N ALA A 152 7.49 -13.89 -9.18
CA ALA A 152 6.42 -12.91 -9.27
C ALA A 152 6.87 -11.58 -9.91
N GLY A 153 8.17 -11.38 -10.05
CA GLY A 153 8.79 -10.22 -10.71
C GLY A 153 9.90 -9.59 -9.88
N THR A 154 10.48 -8.52 -10.39
CA THR A 154 11.51 -7.73 -9.70
C THR A 154 10.84 -6.52 -9.07
N LEU A 155 10.86 -6.43 -7.73
CA LEU A 155 10.27 -5.33 -6.98
C LEU A 155 10.98 -4.01 -7.28
N LEU A 156 10.20 -2.97 -7.55
CA LEU A 156 10.64 -1.57 -7.66
C LEU A 156 9.98 -0.76 -6.55
N LEU A 157 10.70 0.24 -6.02
CA LEU A 157 10.18 1.22 -5.08
C LEU A 157 10.04 2.55 -5.81
N ASN A 158 8.81 3.04 -5.95
CA ASN A 158 8.50 4.27 -6.68
C ASN A 158 8.49 5.49 -5.75
N SER A 159 8.05 5.32 -4.49
CA SER A 159 8.03 6.34 -3.45
C SER A 159 8.26 5.68 -2.09
N GLY A 160 9.14 6.25 -1.29
CA GLY A 160 9.44 5.82 0.07
C GLY A 160 9.26 6.97 1.05
N TYR A 161 10.33 7.33 1.79
CA TYR A 161 10.30 8.48 2.70
C TYR A 161 10.02 9.78 1.96
N ARG A 162 9.14 10.59 2.54
CA ARG A 162 8.78 11.91 2.05
C ARG A 162 8.78 12.89 3.22
N SER A 163 9.67 13.89 3.21
CA SER A 163 9.76 14.88 4.27
C SER A 163 8.47 15.71 4.37
N TYR A 164 8.30 16.41 5.49
CA TYR A 164 7.19 17.36 5.68
C TYR A 164 7.14 18.37 4.52
N ASP A 165 8.28 19.00 4.20
CA ASP A 165 8.38 20.02 3.14
C ASP A 165 8.08 19.45 1.75
N THR A 166 8.55 18.22 1.47
CA THR A 166 8.22 17.53 0.23
C THR A 166 6.72 17.22 0.17
N GLN A 167 6.10 16.86 1.31
CA GLN A 167 4.66 16.61 1.36
C GLN A 167 3.85 17.88 1.14
N VAL A 168 4.30 19.06 1.58
CA VAL A 168 3.70 20.36 1.22
C VAL A 168 3.60 20.47 -0.30
N ALA A 169 4.72 20.31 -1.00
CA ALA A 169 4.75 20.45 -2.47
C ALA A 169 3.88 19.38 -3.19
N VAL A 170 3.79 18.17 -2.65
CA VAL A 170 2.94 17.12 -3.20
C VAL A 170 1.46 17.43 -3.00
N HIS A 171 1.06 17.83 -1.80
CA HIS A 171 -0.31 18.21 -1.47
C HIS A 171 -0.78 19.41 -2.31
N ASP A 172 -0.01 20.50 -2.30
CA ASP A 172 -0.36 21.73 -3.02
C ASP A 172 -0.52 21.50 -4.53
N ARG A 173 0.34 20.67 -5.12
CA ARG A 173 0.21 20.29 -6.53
C ARG A 173 -1.08 19.54 -6.83
N GLN A 174 -1.49 18.61 -5.95
CA GLN A 174 -2.73 17.87 -6.14
C GLN A 174 -3.95 18.76 -5.93
N VAL A 175 -3.92 19.63 -4.92
CA VAL A 175 -4.98 20.60 -4.67
C VAL A 175 -5.11 21.59 -5.83
N ALA A 176 -3.99 22.13 -6.33
CA ALA A 176 -4.01 23.03 -7.49
C ALA A 176 -4.57 22.37 -8.76
N ARG A 177 -4.28 21.07 -8.95
CA ARG A 177 -4.74 20.31 -10.13
C ARG A 177 -6.20 19.89 -10.06
N LEU A 178 -6.72 19.53 -8.89
CA LEU A 178 -7.99 18.82 -8.74
C LEU A 178 -9.00 19.53 -7.84
N GLY A 179 -8.61 20.66 -7.22
CA GLY A 179 -9.35 21.27 -6.12
C GLY A 179 -9.12 20.53 -4.78
N LEU A 180 -9.49 21.19 -3.67
CA LEU A 180 -9.19 20.72 -2.31
C LEU A 180 -9.71 19.30 -2.05
N LYS A 181 -11.00 19.06 -2.28
CA LYS A 181 -11.64 17.77 -1.96
C LYS A 181 -11.02 16.60 -2.71
N ALA A 182 -10.82 16.72 -4.02
CA ALA A 182 -10.25 15.66 -4.85
C ALA A 182 -8.74 15.55 -4.66
N GLY A 183 -8.04 16.66 -4.45
CA GLY A 183 -6.60 16.67 -4.13
C GLY A 183 -6.30 15.95 -2.83
N GLU A 184 -7.06 16.22 -1.77
CA GLU A 184 -6.91 15.56 -0.47
C GLU A 184 -7.36 14.09 -0.46
N ALA A 185 -8.15 13.64 -1.44
CA ALA A 185 -8.46 12.22 -1.62
C ALA A 185 -7.26 11.40 -2.16
N LEU A 186 -6.26 12.09 -2.73
CA LEU A 186 -5.06 11.47 -3.33
C LEU A 186 -3.76 11.81 -2.57
N ALA A 187 -3.71 12.94 -1.88
CA ALA A 187 -2.51 13.38 -1.17
C ALA A 187 -2.85 13.86 0.24
N ALA A 188 -2.20 13.26 1.22
CA ALA A 188 -2.30 13.70 2.61
C ALA A 188 -1.78 15.13 2.79
N ARG A 189 -2.34 15.86 3.78
CA ARG A 189 -1.72 17.09 4.30
C ARG A 189 -0.34 16.79 4.89
N PRO A 190 0.59 17.76 4.89
CA PRO A 190 1.88 17.62 5.58
C PRO A 190 1.67 17.25 7.05
N GLY A 191 2.44 16.28 7.53
CA GLY A 191 2.30 15.74 8.88
C GLY A 191 1.26 14.64 9.06
N TYR A 192 0.45 14.33 8.03
CA TYR A 192 -0.59 13.30 8.06
C TYR A 192 -0.28 12.11 7.13
N SER A 193 0.85 12.15 6.43
CA SER A 193 1.27 11.11 5.48
C SER A 193 2.11 10.03 6.15
N GLU A 194 1.79 8.76 5.92
CA GLU A 194 2.61 7.63 6.36
C GLU A 194 4.00 7.62 5.72
N HIS A 195 4.17 8.19 4.52
CA HIS A 195 5.47 8.34 3.87
C HIS A 195 6.46 9.16 4.71
N GLN A 196 5.98 10.08 5.56
CA GLN A 196 6.83 10.86 6.44
C GLN A 196 7.44 10.02 7.57
N THR A 197 6.86 8.86 7.90
CA THR A 197 7.44 7.91 8.84
C THR A 197 8.59 7.09 8.23
N GLY A 198 8.69 7.05 6.90
CA GLY A 198 9.55 6.13 6.17
C GLY A 198 9.11 4.66 6.24
N LEU A 199 7.95 4.38 6.84
CA LEU A 199 7.39 3.03 6.95
C LEU A 199 6.47 2.68 5.78
N ALA A 200 6.08 3.64 4.94
CA ALA A 200 5.28 3.42 3.74
C ALA A 200 6.16 3.25 2.50
N ALA A 201 5.72 2.41 1.59
CA ALA A 201 6.39 2.07 0.33
C ALA A 201 5.37 1.95 -0.80
N ASP A 202 5.47 2.83 -1.81
CA ASP A 202 4.73 2.67 -3.06
C ASP A 202 5.56 1.83 -4.02
N VAL A 203 5.07 0.65 -4.33
CA VAL A 203 5.82 -0.36 -5.08
C VAL A 203 5.21 -0.66 -6.45
N SER A 204 6.05 -1.17 -7.34
CA SER A 204 5.65 -1.77 -8.62
C SER A 204 6.59 -2.92 -8.96
N ALA A 205 6.50 -3.46 -10.16
CA ALA A 205 7.40 -4.49 -10.64
C ALA A 205 7.91 -4.20 -12.04
N ALA A 206 9.19 -4.49 -12.26
CA ALA A 206 9.82 -4.29 -13.56
C ALA A 206 9.07 -5.05 -14.67
N GLY A 207 8.78 -4.36 -15.77
CA GLY A 207 8.16 -4.94 -16.97
C GLY A 207 6.68 -5.34 -16.83
N GLN A 208 6.00 -5.06 -15.72
CA GLN A 208 4.59 -5.43 -15.54
C GLN A 208 3.59 -4.27 -15.72
N GLY A 209 4.08 -3.05 -15.93
CA GLY A 209 3.24 -1.85 -16.08
C GLY A 209 2.46 -1.49 -14.81
N CYS A 210 1.40 -0.70 -14.97
CA CYS A 210 0.47 -0.32 -13.90
C CYS A 210 1.13 0.36 -12.68
N THR A 211 2.22 1.10 -12.87
CA THR A 211 2.92 1.82 -11.81
C THR A 211 2.01 2.89 -11.20
N ILE A 212 1.79 2.83 -9.87
CA ILE A 212 0.90 3.74 -9.12
C ILE A 212 -0.50 3.82 -9.75
N GLN A 213 -1.05 2.67 -10.11
CA GLN A 213 -2.38 2.54 -10.72
C GLN A 213 -3.13 1.34 -10.16
N VAL A 214 -4.46 1.41 -10.12
CA VAL A 214 -5.33 0.35 -9.59
C VAL A 214 -5.14 -0.99 -10.33
N CYS A 215 -4.80 -0.96 -11.63
CA CYS A 215 -4.53 -2.17 -12.40
C CYS A 215 -3.33 -2.97 -11.87
N PHE A 216 -2.46 -2.39 -11.02
CA PHE A 216 -1.37 -3.12 -10.37
C PHE A 216 -1.87 -4.34 -9.58
N ALA A 217 -3.06 -4.26 -8.98
CA ALA A 217 -3.70 -5.39 -8.30
C ALA A 217 -3.88 -6.63 -9.20
N LYS A 218 -4.00 -6.45 -10.50
CA LYS A 218 -4.20 -7.53 -11.49
C LYS A 218 -2.89 -8.12 -12.00
N THR A 219 -1.76 -7.45 -11.79
CA THR A 219 -0.43 -7.93 -12.19
C THR A 219 -0.01 -9.15 -11.37
N LYS A 220 0.96 -9.91 -11.87
CA LYS A 220 1.53 -11.04 -11.11
C LYS A 220 2.17 -10.58 -9.80
N ALA A 221 2.88 -9.46 -9.82
CA ALA A 221 3.49 -8.85 -8.66
C ALA A 221 2.46 -8.38 -7.64
N GLY A 222 1.44 -7.63 -8.07
CA GLY A 222 0.40 -7.12 -7.17
C GLY A 222 -0.36 -8.23 -6.47
N LYS A 223 -0.73 -9.30 -7.19
CA LYS A 223 -1.36 -10.49 -6.60
C LYS A 223 -0.46 -11.18 -5.58
N TRP A 224 0.82 -11.34 -5.90
CA TRP A 224 1.78 -11.96 -4.98
C TRP A 224 1.97 -11.12 -3.71
N LEU A 225 2.14 -9.81 -3.86
CA LEU A 225 2.31 -8.88 -2.74
C LEU A 225 1.06 -8.88 -1.83
N ALA A 226 -0.14 -8.80 -2.39
CA ALA A 226 -1.38 -8.84 -1.61
C ALA A 226 -1.51 -10.13 -0.78
N ALA A 227 -1.00 -11.26 -1.30
CA ALA A 227 -1.07 -12.56 -0.62
C ALA A 227 0.07 -12.77 0.39
N ASN A 228 1.26 -12.19 0.18
CA ASN A 228 2.48 -12.61 0.86
C ASN A 228 3.22 -11.50 1.62
N ALA A 229 2.92 -10.21 1.41
CA ALA A 229 3.66 -9.09 2.01
C ALA A 229 3.66 -9.13 3.55
N TRP A 230 2.62 -9.68 4.16
CA TRP A 230 2.52 -9.84 5.61
C TRP A 230 3.66 -10.70 6.21
N GLN A 231 4.18 -11.69 5.47
CA GLN A 231 5.31 -12.52 5.90
C GLN A 231 6.61 -11.72 6.07
N TYR A 232 6.67 -10.54 5.47
CA TYR A 232 7.78 -9.60 5.54
C TYR A 232 7.46 -8.36 6.38
N GLY A 233 6.35 -8.42 7.14
CA GLY A 233 5.92 -7.35 8.03
C GLY A 233 5.20 -6.19 7.34
N PHE A 234 4.72 -6.35 6.11
CA PHE A 234 3.95 -5.33 5.40
C PHE A 234 2.46 -5.67 5.33
N ILE A 235 1.65 -4.64 5.39
CA ILE A 235 0.21 -4.72 5.10
C ILE A 235 -0.11 -3.88 3.86
N LEU A 236 -1.13 -4.29 3.10
CA LEU A 236 -1.78 -3.44 2.10
C LEU A 236 -2.61 -2.40 2.85
N ARG A 237 -2.14 -1.15 2.86
CA ARG A 237 -2.65 -0.11 3.77
C ARG A 237 -4.05 0.39 3.44
N TYR A 238 -4.35 0.52 2.15
CA TYR A 238 -5.61 1.05 1.65
C TYR A 238 -6.30 0.02 0.74
N PRO A 239 -6.88 -1.03 1.34
CA PRO A 239 -7.56 -2.09 0.60
C PRO A 239 -8.89 -1.62 0.01
N ASP A 240 -9.38 -2.33 -0.99
CA ASP A 240 -10.63 -2.02 -1.66
C ASP A 240 -11.82 -2.03 -0.68
N GLY A 241 -12.79 -1.15 -0.92
CA GLY A 241 -13.97 -1.00 -0.08
C GLY A 241 -13.73 -0.35 1.30
N GLN A 242 -12.51 0.08 1.63
CA GLN A 242 -12.17 0.66 2.96
C GLN A 242 -12.02 2.19 2.96
N THR A 243 -12.35 2.88 1.87
CA THR A 243 -12.34 4.35 1.79
C THR A 243 -13.15 5.03 2.90
N PRO A 244 -14.32 4.54 3.35
CA PRO A 244 -15.04 5.15 4.47
C PRO A 244 -14.26 5.15 5.79
N THR A 245 -13.36 4.18 5.98
CA THR A 245 -12.54 4.07 7.20
C THR A 245 -11.22 4.84 7.06
N THR A 246 -10.54 4.71 5.92
CA THR A 246 -9.17 5.23 5.73
C THR A 246 -9.12 6.57 5.01
N SER A 247 -10.21 6.97 4.35
CA SER A 247 -10.35 8.14 3.46
C SER A 247 -9.57 8.10 2.16
N TYR A 248 -8.78 7.07 1.92
CA TYR A 248 -8.05 6.87 0.66
C TYR A 248 -8.75 5.83 -0.20
N GLN A 249 -8.65 6.01 -1.51
CA GLN A 249 -9.12 5.03 -2.47
C GLN A 249 -8.28 3.75 -2.39
N PHE A 250 -8.70 2.72 -3.14
CA PHE A 250 -7.90 1.51 -3.25
C PHE A 250 -6.53 1.79 -3.88
N GLU A 251 -5.47 1.52 -3.12
CA GLU A 251 -4.08 1.73 -3.53
C GLU A 251 -3.29 0.42 -3.47
N PRO A 252 -3.40 -0.47 -4.47
CA PRO A 252 -2.73 -1.77 -4.46
C PRO A 252 -1.20 -1.71 -4.47
N TRP A 253 -0.63 -0.53 -4.68
CA TRP A 253 0.81 -0.25 -4.63
C TRP A 253 1.31 0.19 -3.26
N HIS A 254 0.42 0.70 -2.37
CA HIS A 254 0.81 1.30 -1.09
C HIS A 254 0.85 0.25 0.02
N PHE A 255 2.08 -0.12 0.40
CA PHE A 255 2.35 -1.05 1.49
C PHE A 255 2.93 -0.32 2.70
N ARG A 256 2.40 -0.66 3.88
CA ARG A 256 2.87 -0.13 5.16
C ARG A 256 3.61 -1.21 5.93
N TYR A 257 4.86 -0.93 6.33
CA TYR A 257 5.62 -1.76 7.23
C TYR A 257 5.13 -1.57 8.68
N VAL A 258 4.75 -2.66 9.31
CA VAL A 258 4.24 -2.70 10.70
C VAL A 258 5.00 -3.72 11.56
N GLY A 259 6.01 -4.38 10.99
CA GLY A 259 6.70 -5.51 11.62
C GLY A 259 5.95 -6.83 11.41
N ILE A 260 6.71 -7.93 11.50
CA ILE A 260 6.19 -9.28 11.23
C ILE A 260 5.09 -9.66 12.23
N GLU A 261 5.27 -9.29 13.50
CA GLU A 261 4.32 -9.61 14.57
C GLU A 261 2.92 -9.06 14.28
N LEU A 262 2.81 -7.75 14.07
CA LEU A 262 1.51 -7.13 13.81
C LEU A 262 0.93 -7.58 12.47
N ALA A 263 1.75 -7.70 11.43
CA ALA A 263 1.27 -8.14 10.12
C ALA A 263 0.72 -9.58 10.17
N THR A 264 1.37 -10.47 10.93
CA THR A 264 0.92 -11.85 11.16
C THR A 264 -0.38 -11.88 11.95
N GLU A 265 -0.47 -11.07 13.01
CA GLU A 265 -1.67 -11.03 13.87
C GLU A 265 -2.87 -10.48 13.08
N MET A 266 -2.71 -9.39 12.33
CA MET A 266 -3.75 -8.87 11.44
C MET A 266 -4.19 -9.91 10.39
N LYS A 267 -3.23 -10.67 9.85
CA LYS A 267 -3.51 -11.74 8.89
C LYS A 267 -4.29 -12.89 9.53
N SER A 268 -3.93 -13.33 10.74
CA SER A 268 -4.59 -14.42 11.46
C SER A 268 -6.05 -14.08 11.80
N GLN A 269 -6.31 -12.81 12.16
CA GLN A 269 -7.65 -12.30 12.45
C GLN A 269 -8.44 -11.90 11.19
N ASN A 270 -7.85 -11.99 10.01
CA ASN A 270 -8.43 -11.50 8.75
C ASN A 270 -8.85 -10.02 8.80
N ILE A 271 -8.12 -9.20 9.55
CA ILE A 271 -8.33 -7.75 9.64
C ILE A 271 -7.31 -7.05 8.75
N THR A 272 -7.77 -6.27 7.77
CA THR A 272 -6.92 -5.66 6.75
C THR A 272 -6.63 -4.16 6.97
N VAL A 273 -7.29 -3.53 7.94
CA VAL A 273 -7.23 -2.08 8.17
C VAL A 273 -6.74 -1.79 9.58
N LEU A 274 -5.70 -0.96 9.72
CA LEU A 274 -5.11 -0.62 11.03
C LEU A 274 -6.12 0.01 11.99
N GLU A 275 -6.96 0.91 11.50
CA GLU A 275 -7.99 1.56 12.30
C GLU A 275 -8.94 0.51 12.93
N LYS A 276 -9.37 -0.47 12.15
CA LYS A 276 -10.24 -1.56 12.65
C LYS A 276 -9.52 -2.47 13.63
N PHE A 277 -8.25 -2.81 13.33
CA PHE A 277 -7.46 -3.67 14.20
C PHE A 277 -7.27 -3.06 15.60
N TRP A 278 -7.01 -1.76 15.66
CA TRP A 278 -6.79 -1.04 16.90
C TRP A 278 -8.07 -0.43 17.50
N ASN A 279 -9.25 -0.73 16.93
CA ASN A 279 -10.53 -0.16 17.32
C ASN A 279 -10.49 1.39 17.37
N LEU A 280 -9.83 2.00 16.39
CA LEU A 280 -9.74 3.45 16.23
C LEU A 280 -10.93 3.97 15.42
N PRO A 281 -11.37 5.21 15.65
CA PRO A 281 -12.37 5.84 14.81
C PRO A 281 -11.94 5.89 13.34
N ALA A 282 -12.93 5.81 12.45
CA ALA A 282 -12.70 6.07 11.02
C ALA A 282 -12.19 7.51 10.82
N ALA A 283 -11.39 7.72 9.78
CA ALA A 283 -10.76 9.00 9.47
C ALA A 283 -11.17 9.52 8.07
N PRO A 284 -12.48 9.74 7.80
CA PRO A 284 -12.97 10.08 6.46
C PRO A 284 -12.55 11.47 5.99
N SER A 285 -12.23 12.39 6.91
CA SER A 285 -11.82 13.77 6.64
C SER A 285 -10.87 14.27 7.70
N TYR A 286 -10.23 15.42 7.46
CA TYR A 286 -9.47 16.12 8.49
C TYR A 286 -10.43 16.74 9.53
N SER A 287 -9.99 16.77 10.81
CA SER A 287 -10.62 17.61 11.84
C SER A 287 -10.27 19.07 11.52
N TYR A 288 -11.25 19.93 11.55
CA TYR A 288 -11.10 21.39 11.44
C TYR A 288 -11.02 21.99 12.84
#